data_6661472b90a2db197beef48f8c656bcf
#
_entry.id   6661472b90a2db197beef48f8c656bcf
#
_cell.length_a   1.000
_cell.length_b   1.000
_cell.length_c   1.000
_cell.angle_alpha   90.00
_cell.angle_beta   90.00
_cell.angle_gamma   90.00
#
_symmetry.space_group_name_H-M   'P 1'
#
loop_
_entity.id
_entity.type
_entity.pdbx_description
1 polymer ?
#
loop_
_entity_poly.entity_id
_entity_poly.type
_entity_poly.pdbx_seq_one_letter_code
_entity_poly.pdbx_strand_id
1 'polypeptide(L)'
;MAQPNQQLLQKLPSVDKILLEQQMQARLEHTPRRVIVDGIRAAVDHTRQLLLSGSAAESTEDALRCAILDRAAAYIDALMNPHYHRVINA
;
A
#
# COMPACT_ATOMS: atom_id res chain seq x y z
N MET A 1 6.88 10.60 -26.59
CA MET A 1 5.82 9.62 -26.48
C MET A 1 5.40 9.43 -25.05
N ALA A 2 4.13 9.55 -24.80
CA ALA A 2 3.63 9.44 -23.43
C ALA A 2 3.78 8.03 -22.91
N GLN A 3 4.26 7.90 -21.70
CA GLN A 3 4.37 6.61 -21.06
C GLN A 3 3.14 6.40 -20.20
N PRO A 4 2.41 5.31 -20.41
CA PRO A 4 1.19 5.07 -19.62
C PRO A 4 1.46 5.10 -18.11
N ASN A 5 2.64 4.63 -17.70
CA ASN A 5 2.96 4.58 -16.27
C ASN A 5 3.12 5.96 -15.65
N GLN A 6 3.50 6.97 -16.45
CA GLN A 6 3.60 8.33 -15.91
C GLN A 6 2.24 8.87 -15.51
N GLN A 7 1.22 8.57 -16.30
CA GLN A 7 -0.13 9.00 -15.96
C GLN A 7 -0.60 8.31 -14.69
N LEU A 8 -0.29 7.04 -14.55
CA LEU A 8 -0.67 6.31 -13.35
C LEU A 8 0.08 6.83 -12.13
N LEU A 9 1.34 7.22 -12.30
CA LEU A 9 2.10 7.81 -11.20
C LEU A 9 1.44 9.08 -10.68
N GLN A 10 0.90 9.89 -11.57
CA GLN A 10 0.20 11.10 -11.17
C GLN A 10 -1.12 10.80 -10.47
N LYS A 11 -1.67 9.62 -10.71
CA LYS A 11 -2.93 9.21 -10.11
C LYS A 11 -2.75 8.41 -8.83
N LEU A 12 -1.52 8.18 -8.41
CA LEU A 12 -1.28 7.47 -7.15
C LEU A 12 -1.94 8.23 -6.00
N PRO A 13 -2.76 7.55 -5.20
CA PRO A 13 -3.36 8.21 -4.05
C PRO A 13 -2.30 8.55 -3.02
N SER A 14 -2.53 9.65 -2.30
CA SER A 14 -1.63 10.03 -1.23
C SER A 14 -1.84 9.14 -0.01
N VAL A 15 -0.86 9.19 0.90
CA VAL A 15 -1.00 8.47 2.17
C VAL A 15 -2.28 8.91 2.88
N ASP A 16 -2.57 10.20 2.87
CA ASP A 16 -3.75 10.73 3.54
C ASP A 16 -5.04 10.16 2.95
N LYS A 17 -5.09 10.04 1.63
CA LYS A 17 -6.27 9.48 0.99
C LYS A 17 -6.48 8.02 1.36
N ILE A 18 -5.41 7.25 1.37
CA ILE A 18 -5.49 5.84 1.73
C ILE A 18 -5.89 5.70 3.21
N LEU A 19 -5.35 6.57 4.05
CA LEU A 19 -5.68 6.54 5.48
C LEU A 19 -7.17 6.76 5.72
N LEU A 20 -7.82 7.55 4.87
CA LEU A 20 -9.24 7.82 4.99
C LEU A 20 -10.13 6.67 4.53
N GLU A 21 -9.56 5.67 3.87
CA GLU A 21 -10.33 4.51 3.46
C GLU A 21 -10.88 3.78 4.69
N GLN A 22 -12.08 3.25 4.53
CA GLN A 22 -12.78 2.61 5.64
C GLN A 22 -11.96 1.49 6.26
N GLN A 23 -11.25 0.73 5.45
CA GLN A 23 -10.41 -0.36 5.95
C GLN A 23 -9.34 0.16 6.90
N MET A 24 -8.73 1.30 6.57
CA MET A 24 -7.67 1.87 7.39
C MET A 24 -8.24 2.49 8.65
N GLN A 25 -9.39 3.12 8.55
CA GLN A 25 -10.05 3.71 9.71
C GLN A 25 -10.43 2.63 10.73
N ALA A 26 -10.88 1.49 10.24
CA ALA A 26 -11.22 0.38 11.12
C ALA A 26 -10.00 -0.13 11.87
N ARG A 27 -8.84 -0.14 11.22
CA ARG A 27 -7.60 -0.59 11.86
C ARG A 27 -7.11 0.37 12.93
N LEU A 28 -7.44 1.66 12.80
CA LEU A 28 -7.01 2.66 13.78
C LEU A 28 -7.60 2.39 15.17
N GLU A 29 -8.66 1.62 15.25
CA GLU A 29 -9.28 1.31 16.55
C GLU A 29 -8.42 0.42 17.41
N HIS A 30 -7.51 -0.34 16.82
CA HIS A 30 -6.67 -1.26 17.58
C HIS A 30 -5.22 -1.28 17.10
N THR A 31 -4.85 -0.38 16.22
CA THR A 31 -3.48 -0.31 15.70
C THR A 31 -2.98 1.13 15.80
N PRO A 32 -1.77 1.35 16.30
CA PRO A 32 -1.23 2.72 16.38
C PRO A 32 -1.21 3.39 15.01
N ARG A 33 -1.58 4.66 14.99
CA ARG A 33 -1.63 5.41 13.75
C ARG A 33 -0.29 5.37 13.01
N ARG A 34 0.81 5.45 13.76
CA ARG A 34 2.15 5.44 13.16
C ARG A 34 2.39 4.17 12.36
N VAL A 35 1.97 3.03 12.89
CA VAL A 35 2.14 1.76 12.20
C VAL A 35 1.33 1.74 10.91
N ILE A 36 0.10 2.25 10.97
CA ILE A 36 -0.76 2.30 9.79
C ILE A 36 -0.16 3.21 8.73
N VAL A 37 0.31 4.38 9.12
CA VAL A 37 0.92 5.33 8.18
C VAL A 37 2.17 4.72 7.56
N ASP A 38 3.00 4.06 8.36
CA ASP A 38 4.20 3.42 7.83
C ASP A 38 3.86 2.33 6.82
N GLY A 39 2.85 1.54 7.11
CA GLY A 39 2.40 0.50 6.18
C GLY A 39 1.87 1.08 4.88
N ILE A 40 1.12 2.16 4.97
CA ILE A 40 0.59 2.82 3.78
C ILE A 40 1.72 3.41 2.95
N ARG A 41 2.70 4.05 3.60
CA ARG A 41 3.84 4.61 2.90
C ARG A 41 4.61 3.54 2.14
N ALA A 42 4.84 2.41 2.80
CA ALA A 42 5.54 1.30 2.16
C ALA A 42 4.76 0.79 0.96
N ALA A 43 3.44 0.70 1.09
CA ALA A 43 2.60 0.22 0.01
C ALA A 43 2.60 1.18 -1.18
N VAL A 44 2.48 2.48 -0.91
CA VAL A 44 2.50 3.48 -1.97
C VAL A 44 3.85 3.48 -2.67
N ASP A 45 4.93 3.43 -1.90
CA ASP A 45 6.27 3.42 -2.47
C ASP A 45 6.52 2.18 -3.31
N HIS A 46 6.09 1.02 -2.83
CA HIS A 46 6.24 -0.22 -3.58
C HIS A 46 5.49 -0.15 -4.90
N THR A 47 4.26 0.38 -4.86
CA THR A 47 3.47 0.53 -6.08
C THR A 47 4.14 1.48 -7.04
N ARG A 48 4.70 2.57 -6.53
CA ARG A 48 5.43 3.52 -7.37
C ARG A 48 6.60 2.85 -8.07
N GLN A 49 7.36 2.04 -7.33
CA GLN A 49 8.50 1.35 -7.90
C GLN A 49 8.07 0.40 -9.02
N LEU A 50 6.96 -0.29 -8.82
CA LEU A 50 6.44 -1.18 -9.84
C LEU A 50 6.03 -0.42 -11.10
N LEU A 51 5.43 0.75 -10.92
CA LEU A 51 5.04 1.58 -12.06
C LEU A 51 6.27 2.09 -12.81
N LEU A 52 7.30 2.49 -12.06
CA LEU A 52 8.52 3.00 -12.68
C LEU A 52 9.26 1.91 -13.46
N SER A 53 9.19 0.68 -12.99
CA SER A 53 9.86 -0.43 -13.67
C SER A 53 9.01 -1.03 -14.80
N GLY A 54 7.78 -0.56 -14.96
CA GLY A 54 6.89 -1.09 -15.98
C GLY A 54 6.29 -2.44 -15.64
N SER A 55 6.41 -2.86 -14.37
CA SER A 55 5.96 -4.19 -13.95
C SER A 55 4.55 -4.21 -13.38
N ALA A 56 3.94 -3.04 -13.20
CA ALA A 56 2.61 -2.98 -12.59
C ALA A 56 1.55 -3.54 -13.53
N ALA A 57 0.67 -4.35 -12.98
CA ALA A 57 -0.45 -4.90 -13.72
C ALA A 57 -1.67 -3.99 -13.67
N GLU A 58 -1.72 -3.12 -12.69
CA GLU A 58 -2.85 -2.21 -12.50
C GLU A 58 -2.84 -1.15 -13.58
N SER A 59 -3.95 -1.01 -14.27
CA SER A 59 -4.06 -0.07 -15.38
C SER A 59 -5.05 1.05 -15.13
N THR A 60 -5.74 1.03 -13.99
CA THR A 60 -6.71 2.06 -13.64
C THR A 60 -6.40 2.61 -12.25
N GLU A 61 -6.91 3.80 -12.00
CA GLU A 61 -6.75 4.45 -10.70
C GLU A 61 -7.38 3.60 -9.60
N ASP A 62 -8.52 3.02 -9.87
CA ASP A 62 -9.23 2.19 -8.90
C ASP A 62 -8.44 0.93 -8.58
N ALA A 63 -7.85 0.31 -9.59
CA ALA A 63 -7.03 -0.87 -9.40
C ALA A 63 -5.78 -0.52 -8.57
N LEU A 64 -5.19 0.65 -8.80
CA LEU A 64 -4.06 1.11 -8.01
C LEU A 64 -4.45 1.27 -6.54
N ARG A 65 -5.60 1.89 -6.30
CA ARG A 65 -6.07 2.09 -4.93
C ARG A 65 -6.26 0.76 -4.21
N CYS A 66 -6.90 -0.19 -4.88
CA CYS A 66 -7.11 -1.51 -4.29
C CYS A 66 -5.79 -2.23 -4.02
N ALA A 67 -4.85 -2.15 -4.95
CA ALA A 67 -3.55 -2.79 -4.77
C ALA A 67 -2.80 -2.17 -3.59
N ILE A 68 -2.85 -0.85 -3.44
CA ILE A 68 -2.21 -0.18 -2.33
C ILE A 68 -2.84 -0.58 -1.02
N LEU A 69 -4.17 -0.65 -0.96
CA LEU A 69 -4.87 -1.07 0.24
C LEU A 69 -4.48 -2.48 0.65
N ASP A 70 -4.40 -3.39 -0.30
CA ASP A 70 -4.01 -4.77 -0.02
C ASP A 70 -2.57 -4.84 0.49
N ARG A 71 -1.67 -4.12 -0.14
CA ARG A 71 -0.27 -4.10 0.27
C ARG A 71 -0.10 -3.46 1.63
N ALA A 72 -0.83 -2.37 1.88
CA ALA A 72 -0.78 -1.70 3.17
C ALA A 72 -1.25 -2.63 4.28
N ALA A 73 -2.33 -3.35 4.04
CA ALA A 73 -2.84 -4.30 5.03
C ALA A 73 -1.79 -5.36 5.35
N ALA A 74 -1.12 -5.88 4.32
CA ALA A 74 -0.08 -6.89 4.53
C ALA A 74 1.09 -6.34 5.32
N TYR A 75 1.54 -5.12 5.01
CA TYR A 75 2.64 -4.50 5.75
C TYR A 75 2.26 -4.24 7.20
N ILE A 76 1.05 -3.74 7.44
CA ILE A 76 0.59 -3.45 8.79
C ILE A 76 0.53 -4.74 9.59
N ASP A 77 -0.01 -5.81 9.02
CA ASP A 77 -0.10 -7.08 9.69
C ASP A 77 1.28 -7.64 10.04
N ALA A 78 2.23 -7.48 9.11
CA ALA A 78 3.60 -7.94 9.35
C ALA A 78 4.26 -7.15 10.48
N LEU A 79 4.00 -5.84 10.56
CA LEU A 79 4.58 -5.01 11.60
C LEU A 79 3.99 -5.34 12.97
N MET A 80 2.72 -5.73 13.01
CA MET A 80 2.04 -6.02 14.26
C MET A 80 2.22 -7.46 14.73
N ASN A 81 2.68 -8.34 13.86
CA ASN A 81 2.81 -9.77 14.18
C ASN A 81 4.21 -10.29 13.86
N PRO A 82 5.21 -9.87 14.64
CA PRO A 82 6.59 -10.29 14.37
C PRO A 82 6.79 -11.80 14.47
N HIS A 83 5.98 -12.50 15.25
CA HIS A 83 6.09 -13.95 15.39
C HIS A 83 5.76 -14.68 14.10
N TYR A 84 5.02 -14.06 13.24
CA TYR A 84 4.64 -14.64 11.97
C TYR A 84 5.87 -15.01 11.15
N HIS A 85 6.88 -14.17 11.19
CA HIS A 85 8.10 -14.40 10.42
C HIS A 85 8.87 -15.62 10.92
N ARG A 86 8.83 -15.86 12.21
CA ARG A 86 9.52 -17.00 12.77
C ARG A 86 8.92 -18.31 12.31
N VAL A 87 7.60 -18.33 12.22
CA VAL A 87 6.92 -19.54 11.77
C VAL A 87 7.36 -19.91 10.38
N ILE A 88 7.54 -18.91 9.54
CA ILE A 88 7.96 -19.16 8.16
C ILE A 88 9.37 -19.72 8.13
N ASN A 89 10.21 -19.29 9.04
CA ASN A 89 11.60 -19.71 9.06
C ASN A 89 11.80 -21.09 9.69
N ALA A 90 10.80 -21.59 10.31
CA ALA A 90 10.90 -22.89 10.97
C ALA A 90 10.87 -24.07 9.98
#